data_de0a3d5278a1c9964e3bb6102a767657
#
_entry.id   de0a3d5278a1c9964e3bb6102a767657
#
_cell.length_a   1.000
_cell.length_b   1.000
_cell.length_c   1.000
_cell.angle_alpha   90.00
_cell.angle_beta   90.00
_cell.angle_gamma   90.00
#
_symmetry.space_group_name_H-M   'P 1'
#
loop_
_entity.id
_entity.type
_entity.pdbx_description
1 polymer ?
#
loop_
_entity_poly.entity_id
_entity_poly.type
_entity_poly.pdbx_seq_one_letter_code
_entity_poly.pdbx_strand_id
1 'polypeptide(L)'
;MMHTWFECKIRYEKTMENGMNKKVTEPYLVDALSFTEAEARIIEEMTPYISGEFTVSDIKRANYSELFFAEDSNADRWFKCKLTFVTLDEKSGTEKKTSTNVLVQASDLRDAVKKLDEGMKGSMADYLISSMAETAIMDVYPYSAEPDVKPEFPEA
;
A
#
# COMPACT_ATOMS: atom_id res chain seq x y z
N MET A 1 9.09 9.22 -9.43
CA MET A 1 8.06 10.10 -8.87
C MET A 1 7.78 9.73 -7.42
N MET A 2 7.72 10.70 -6.56
CA MET A 2 7.43 10.45 -5.16
C MET A 2 5.94 10.31 -4.95
N HIS A 3 5.58 9.32 -4.15
CA HIS A 3 4.19 9.10 -3.78
C HIS A 3 3.97 9.51 -2.34
N THR A 4 2.83 10.11 -2.06
CA THR A 4 2.39 10.35 -0.70
C THR A 4 1.15 9.49 -0.48
N TRP A 5 1.29 8.49 0.36
CA TRP A 5 0.23 7.53 0.59
C TRP A 5 -0.59 7.92 1.81
N PHE A 6 -1.90 7.79 1.67
CA PHE A 6 -2.84 8.03 2.75
C PHE A 6 -3.66 6.79 2.98
N GLU A 7 -3.77 6.39 4.24
CA GLU A 7 -4.66 5.29 4.60
C GLU A 7 -6.00 5.86 5.00
N CYS A 8 -7.04 5.47 4.26
CA CYS A 8 -8.39 5.98 4.45
C CYS A 8 -9.26 4.86 4.98
N LYS A 9 -9.93 5.08 6.10
CA LYS A 9 -10.85 4.10 6.65
C LYS A 9 -12.27 4.43 6.22
N ILE A 10 -12.90 3.46 5.60
CA ILE A 10 -14.27 3.59 5.07
C ILE A 10 -15.20 2.77 5.94
N ARG A 11 -16.24 3.44 6.44
CA ARG A 11 -17.22 2.82 7.32
C ARG A 11 -18.56 2.75 6.62
N TYR A 12 -19.13 1.55 6.57
CA TYR A 12 -20.42 1.33 5.92
C TYR A 12 -21.08 0.06 6.44
N GLU A 13 -22.33 -0.17 6.03
CA GLU A 13 -23.03 -1.41 6.37
C GLU A 13 -22.85 -2.41 5.25
N LYS A 14 -22.37 -3.59 5.62
CA LYS A 14 -22.13 -4.67 4.68
C LYS A 14 -23.16 -5.78 4.93
N THR A 15 -23.74 -6.29 3.85
CA THR A 15 -24.66 -7.42 3.94
C THR A 15 -23.83 -8.70 3.99
N MET A 16 -24.01 -9.45 5.07
CA MET A 16 -23.27 -10.69 5.27
C MET A 16 -23.97 -11.86 4.59
N GLU A 17 -23.31 -13.01 4.52
CA GLU A 17 -23.86 -14.20 3.88
C GLU A 17 -25.21 -14.65 4.48
N ASN A 18 -25.39 -14.43 5.77
CA ASN A 18 -26.64 -14.78 6.46
C ASN A 18 -27.77 -13.76 6.24
N GLY A 19 -27.54 -12.76 5.38
CA GLY A 19 -28.51 -11.73 5.08
C GLY A 19 -28.57 -10.58 6.08
N MET A 20 -27.80 -10.66 7.15
CA MET A 20 -27.76 -9.59 8.15
C MET A 20 -26.78 -8.51 7.74
N ASN A 21 -27.12 -7.26 8.10
CA ASN A 21 -26.22 -6.12 7.86
C ASN A 21 -25.30 -5.94 9.05
N LYS A 22 -24.04 -5.68 8.77
CA LYS A 22 -23.04 -5.43 9.79
C LYS A 22 -22.25 -4.18 9.44
N LYS A 23 -22.02 -3.32 10.42
CA LYS A 23 -21.16 -2.16 10.23
C LYS A 23 -19.71 -2.62 10.21
N VAL A 24 -18.99 -2.23 9.16
CA VAL A 24 -17.59 -2.58 9.00
C VAL A 24 -16.80 -1.30 8.75
N THR A 25 -15.51 -1.36 9.10
CA THR A 25 -14.56 -0.30 8.80
C THR A 25 -13.41 -0.95 8.06
N GLU A 26 -13.19 -0.51 6.82
CA GLU A 26 -12.19 -1.12 5.95
C GLU A 26 -11.17 -0.07 5.51
N PRO A 27 -9.88 -0.36 5.64
CA PRO A 27 -8.83 0.58 5.22
C PRO A 27 -8.46 0.39 3.76
N TYR A 28 -8.21 1.52 3.12
CA TYR A 28 -7.74 1.59 1.72
C TYR A 28 -6.57 2.54 1.67
N LEU A 29 -5.69 2.34 0.71
CA LEU A 29 -4.54 3.20 0.52
C LEU A 29 -4.71 3.99 -0.78
N VAL A 30 -4.50 5.29 -0.72
CA VAL A 30 -4.65 6.14 -1.89
C VAL A 30 -3.47 7.11 -1.96
N ASP A 31 -3.00 7.32 -3.19
CA ASP A 31 -1.93 8.27 -3.49
C ASP A 31 -2.57 9.64 -3.71
N ALA A 32 -2.16 10.64 -2.95
CA ALA A 32 -2.76 11.97 -3.04
C ALA A 32 -1.75 13.02 -2.60
N LEU A 33 -2.02 14.28 -2.94
CA LEU A 33 -1.15 15.39 -2.60
C LEU A 33 -1.51 16.02 -1.26
N SER A 34 -2.71 15.77 -0.75
CA SER A 34 -3.19 16.36 0.49
C SER A 34 -4.27 15.48 1.09
N PHE A 35 -4.60 15.75 2.36
CA PHE A 35 -5.73 15.06 3.02
C PHE A 35 -7.04 15.31 2.29
N THR A 36 -7.26 16.53 1.82
CA THR A 36 -8.49 16.89 1.09
C THR A 36 -8.59 16.09 -0.20
N GLU A 37 -7.49 15.97 -0.92
CA GLU A 37 -7.48 15.19 -2.15
C GLU A 37 -7.67 13.70 -1.87
N ALA A 38 -7.06 13.20 -0.81
CA ALA A 38 -7.20 11.80 -0.42
C ALA A 38 -8.66 11.47 -0.14
N GLU A 39 -9.36 12.34 0.57
CA GLU A 39 -10.78 12.15 0.85
C GLU A 39 -11.61 12.13 -0.43
N ALA A 40 -11.37 13.09 -1.31
CA ALA A 40 -12.11 13.17 -2.58
C ALA A 40 -11.86 11.91 -3.43
N ARG A 41 -10.62 11.47 -3.49
CA ARG A 41 -10.27 10.31 -4.29
C ARG A 41 -10.87 9.02 -3.73
N ILE A 42 -10.84 8.82 -2.42
CA ILE A 42 -11.37 7.58 -1.86
C ILE A 42 -12.90 7.53 -2.01
N ILE A 43 -13.56 8.66 -1.89
CA ILE A 43 -15.00 8.72 -2.11
C ILE A 43 -15.34 8.33 -3.55
N GLU A 44 -14.59 8.86 -4.50
CA GLU A 44 -14.77 8.55 -5.92
C GLU A 44 -14.55 7.06 -6.19
N GLU A 45 -13.51 6.47 -5.59
CA GLU A 45 -13.21 5.06 -5.80
C GLU A 45 -14.25 4.15 -5.17
N MET A 46 -14.81 4.53 -4.02
CA MET A 46 -15.74 3.68 -3.29
C MET A 46 -17.18 3.76 -3.80
N THR A 47 -17.56 4.89 -4.40
CA THR A 47 -18.93 5.10 -4.84
C THR A 47 -19.48 3.99 -5.74
N PRO A 48 -18.72 3.46 -6.71
CA PRO A 48 -19.24 2.38 -7.55
C PRO A 48 -19.41 1.05 -6.82
N TYR A 49 -18.73 0.84 -5.70
CA TYR A 49 -18.69 -0.47 -5.04
C TYR A 49 -19.60 -0.57 -3.82
N ILE A 50 -19.98 0.57 -3.24
CA ILE A 50 -20.81 0.57 -2.04
C ILE A 50 -22.20 1.11 -2.40
N SER A 51 -23.20 0.24 -2.28
CA SER A 51 -24.59 0.67 -2.49
C SER A 51 -25.11 1.18 -1.16
N GLY A 52 -25.46 2.44 -1.09
CA GLY A 52 -25.91 3.06 0.14
C GLY A 52 -24.86 4.01 0.69
N GLU A 53 -25.05 4.41 1.93
CA GLU A 53 -24.21 5.43 2.52
C GLU A 53 -22.94 4.84 3.11
N PHE A 54 -21.87 5.62 3.00
CA PHE A 54 -20.63 5.30 3.68
C PHE A 54 -19.97 6.60 4.14
N THR A 55 -19.08 6.48 5.11
CA THR A 55 -18.35 7.63 5.61
C THR A 55 -16.85 7.35 5.58
N VAL A 56 -16.08 8.40 5.37
CA VAL A 56 -14.63 8.33 5.53
C VAL A 56 -14.37 8.64 7.00
N SER A 57 -14.15 7.60 7.80
CA SER A 57 -14.06 7.76 9.24
C SER A 57 -12.69 8.22 9.72
N ASP A 58 -11.65 8.01 8.91
CA ASP A 58 -10.29 8.41 9.27
C ASP A 58 -9.42 8.48 8.04
N ILE A 59 -8.48 9.43 8.03
CA ILE A 59 -7.46 9.54 7.00
C ILE A 59 -6.15 9.88 7.71
N LYS A 60 -5.12 9.07 7.44
CA LYS A 60 -3.80 9.34 8.01
C LYS A 60 -2.72 9.09 6.96
N ARG A 61 -1.60 9.73 7.11
CA ARG A 61 -0.46 9.47 6.26
C ARG A 61 0.10 8.08 6.53
N ALA A 62 0.42 7.37 5.46
CA ALA A 62 1.03 6.05 5.55
C ALA A 62 2.46 6.16 5.03
N ASN A 63 3.41 5.81 5.89
CA ASN A 63 4.83 6.00 5.58
C ASN A 63 5.43 4.75 4.97
N TYR A 64 5.05 4.48 3.73
CA TYR A 64 5.67 3.40 2.95
C TYR A 64 6.62 4.05 1.95
N SER A 65 7.88 3.58 1.96
CA SER A 65 8.87 4.08 1.02
C SER A 65 8.65 3.52 -0.38
N GLU A 66 8.02 2.34 -0.45
CA GLU A 66 7.74 1.74 -1.74
C GLU A 66 6.62 0.71 -1.61
N LEU A 67 5.87 0.52 -2.71
CA LEU A 67 4.85 -0.51 -2.82
C LEU A 67 5.21 -1.43 -3.96
N PHE A 68 5.14 -2.73 -3.70
CA PHE A 68 5.39 -3.75 -4.72
C PHE A 68 4.06 -4.37 -5.12
N PHE A 69 3.64 -4.10 -6.34
CA PHE A 69 2.39 -4.62 -6.90
C PHE A 69 2.64 -5.97 -7.57
N ALA A 70 1.67 -6.85 -7.48
CA ALA A 70 1.75 -8.17 -8.11
C ALA A 70 0.77 -8.25 -9.29
N GLU A 71 1.14 -9.05 -10.27
CA GLU A 71 0.27 -9.26 -11.44
C GLU A 71 -0.58 -10.52 -11.29
N ASP A 72 -0.24 -11.38 -10.33
CA ASP A 72 -0.98 -12.63 -10.10
C ASP A 72 -2.40 -12.33 -9.64
N SER A 73 -3.38 -13.01 -10.22
CA SER A 73 -4.78 -12.78 -9.86
C SER A 73 -5.11 -13.23 -8.43
N ASN A 74 -4.30 -14.13 -7.86
CA ASN A 74 -4.50 -14.59 -6.49
C ASN A 74 -3.74 -13.79 -5.46
N ALA A 75 -2.99 -12.77 -5.87
CA ALA A 75 -2.27 -11.88 -4.96
C ALA A 75 -3.22 -10.76 -4.52
N ASP A 76 -4.07 -11.09 -3.57
CA ASP A 76 -5.16 -10.20 -3.14
C ASP A 76 -4.98 -9.66 -1.72
N ARG A 77 -3.79 -9.82 -1.15
CA ARG A 77 -3.49 -9.36 0.19
C ARG A 77 -2.31 -8.41 0.18
N TRP A 78 -2.24 -7.56 1.19
CA TRP A 78 -1.15 -6.60 1.32
C TRP A 78 -0.40 -6.84 2.62
N PHE A 79 0.92 -6.93 2.50
CA PHE A 79 1.80 -7.23 3.63
C PHE A 79 2.72 -6.05 3.90
N LYS A 80 2.80 -5.66 5.16
CA LYS A 80 3.71 -4.60 5.59
C LYS A 80 5.03 -5.25 5.98
N CYS A 81 6.10 -4.80 5.36
CA CYS A 81 7.43 -5.33 5.62
C CYS A 81 8.33 -4.22 6.14
N LYS A 82 8.98 -4.49 7.27
CA LYS A 82 10.00 -3.59 7.78
C LYS A 82 11.35 -4.08 7.29
N LEU A 83 12.02 -3.23 6.50
CA LEU A 83 13.36 -3.50 6.00
C LEU A 83 14.37 -2.74 6.83
N THR A 84 15.45 -3.41 7.19
CA THR A 84 16.55 -2.77 7.91
C THR A 84 17.79 -2.83 7.04
N PHE A 85 18.38 -1.66 6.80
CA PHE A 85 19.61 -1.53 6.05
C PHE A 85 20.75 -1.30 7.02
N VAL A 86 21.85 -2.02 6.80
CA VAL A 86 23.04 -1.91 7.63
C VAL A 86 24.11 -1.25 6.78
N THR A 87 24.59 -0.09 7.23
CA THR A 87 25.67 0.61 6.54
C THR A 87 26.82 0.81 7.50
N LEU A 88 28.03 0.88 6.96
CA LEU A 88 29.22 1.12 7.76
C LEU A 88 29.56 2.61 7.71
N ASP A 89 29.70 3.22 8.88
CA ASP A 89 30.18 4.59 8.97
C ASP A 89 31.71 4.54 8.95
N GLU A 90 32.30 4.96 7.85
CA GLU A 90 33.74 4.90 7.67
C GLU A 90 34.52 5.74 8.67
N LYS A 91 33.92 6.84 9.14
CA LYS A 91 34.61 7.73 10.08
C LYS A 91 34.74 7.13 11.47
N SER A 92 33.68 6.49 11.96
CA SER A 92 33.65 5.93 13.31
C SER A 92 33.92 4.45 13.33
N GLY A 93 33.85 3.78 12.18
CA GLY A 93 33.97 2.32 12.10
C GLY A 93 32.79 1.58 12.68
N THR A 94 31.70 2.27 12.96
CA THR A 94 30.52 1.66 13.53
C THR A 94 29.46 1.36 12.46
N GLU A 95 28.66 0.35 12.72
CA GLU A 95 27.52 0.03 11.87
C GLU A 95 26.37 0.97 12.18
N LYS A 96 25.73 1.45 11.13
CA LYS A 96 24.54 2.28 11.26
C LYS A 96 23.36 1.53 10.65
N LYS A 97 22.26 1.44 11.40
CA LYS A 97 21.05 0.77 10.96
C LYS A 97 19.98 1.79 10.67
N THR A 98 19.35 1.67 9.50
CA THR A 98 18.19 2.48 9.15
C THR A 98 17.07 1.54 8.74
N SER A 99 15.83 1.91 9.09
CA SER A 99 14.69 1.07 8.79
C SER A 99 13.67 1.84 7.98
N THR A 100 12.99 1.13 7.09
CA THR A 100 11.90 1.69 6.32
C THR A 100 10.81 0.63 6.17
N ASN A 101 9.61 1.08 5.86
CA ASN A 101 8.49 0.18 5.62
C ASN A 101 8.15 0.15 4.15
N VAL A 102 7.89 -1.05 3.63
CA VAL A 102 7.37 -1.23 2.28
C VAL A 102 6.11 -2.08 2.37
N LEU A 103 5.28 -2.00 1.34
CA LEU A 103 4.05 -2.76 1.25
C LEU A 103 4.15 -3.69 0.05
N VAL A 104 3.79 -4.96 0.24
CA VAL A 104 3.94 -5.99 -0.79
C VAL A 104 2.60 -6.66 -1.02
N GLN A 105 2.18 -6.70 -2.28
CA GLN A 105 0.97 -7.41 -2.67
C GLN A 105 1.32 -8.87 -2.92
N ALA A 106 0.60 -9.78 -2.28
CA ALA A 106 0.91 -11.21 -2.38
C ALA A 106 -0.30 -12.05 -1.99
N SER A 107 -0.21 -13.34 -2.23
CA SER A 107 -1.27 -14.27 -1.88
C SER A 107 -1.17 -14.77 -0.44
N ASP A 108 0.04 -14.87 0.10
CA ASP A 108 0.26 -15.27 1.49
C ASP A 108 1.63 -14.74 1.94
N LEU A 109 1.99 -15.05 3.18
CA LEU A 109 3.22 -14.54 3.76
C LEU A 109 4.47 -15.01 3.02
N ARG A 110 4.51 -16.27 2.63
CA ARG A 110 5.67 -16.81 1.91
C ARG A 110 5.81 -16.14 0.55
N ASP A 111 4.69 -15.97 -0.13
CA ASP A 111 4.66 -15.30 -1.42
C ASP A 111 5.11 -13.84 -1.28
N ALA A 112 4.75 -13.20 -0.17
CA ALA A 112 5.16 -11.83 0.10
C ALA A 112 6.68 -11.71 0.23
N VAL A 113 7.31 -12.64 0.95
CA VAL A 113 8.77 -12.66 1.07
C VAL A 113 9.41 -12.84 -0.30
N LYS A 114 8.90 -13.78 -1.09
CA LYS A 114 9.42 -14.05 -2.42
C LYS A 114 9.31 -12.82 -3.32
N LYS A 115 8.14 -12.18 -3.33
CA LYS A 115 7.91 -11.00 -4.17
C LYS A 115 8.75 -9.82 -3.72
N LEU A 116 8.96 -9.69 -2.41
CA LEU A 116 9.83 -8.65 -1.89
C LEU A 116 11.26 -8.86 -2.40
N ASP A 117 11.78 -10.07 -2.26
CA ASP A 117 13.15 -10.36 -2.71
C ASP A 117 13.29 -10.13 -4.21
N GLU A 118 12.28 -10.50 -4.99
CA GLU A 118 12.29 -10.24 -6.43
C GLU A 118 12.27 -8.75 -6.74
N GLY A 119 11.45 -7.99 -6.01
CA GLY A 119 11.37 -6.54 -6.20
C GLY A 119 12.63 -5.81 -5.78
N MET A 120 13.37 -6.37 -4.83
CA MET A 120 14.62 -5.77 -4.36
C MET A 120 15.83 -6.16 -5.19
N LYS A 121 15.68 -7.02 -6.18
CA LYS A 121 16.78 -7.38 -7.07
C LYS A 121 17.29 -6.13 -7.76
N GLY A 122 18.61 -6.02 -7.83
CA GLY A 122 19.26 -4.85 -8.40
C GLY A 122 19.55 -3.76 -7.39
N SER A 123 19.02 -3.89 -6.17
CA SER A 123 19.39 -2.97 -5.10
C SER A 123 20.83 -3.20 -4.71
N MET A 124 21.58 -2.12 -4.58
CA MET A 124 23.00 -2.19 -4.19
C MET A 124 23.18 -2.32 -2.69
N ALA A 125 22.12 -2.08 -1.92
CA ALA A 125 22.21 -2.10 -0.46
C ALA A 125 21.81 -3.47 0.07
N ASP A 126 22.53 -3.92 1.08
CA ASP A 126 22.15 -5.12 1.82
C ASP A 126 20.98 -4.78 2.73
N TYR A 127 20.03 -5.68 2.82
CA TYR A 127 18.86 -5.46 3.67
C TYR A 127 18.50 -6.73 4.43
N LEU A 128 17.84 -6.50 5.56
CA LEU A 128 17.28 -7.58 6.38
C LEU A 128 15.78 -7.36 6.46
N ILE A 129 15.02 -8.44 6.39
CA ILE A 129 13.58 -8.38 6.65
C ILE A 129 13.41 -8.50 8.17
N SER A 130 13.14 -7.37 8.82
CA SER A 130 12.99 -7.35 10.27
C SER A 130 11.63 -7.85 10.71
N SER A 131 10.60 -7.59 9.92
CA SER A 131 9.27 -8.10 10.20
C SER A 131 8.44 -8.07 8.92
N MET A 132 7.44 -8.93 8.88
CA MET A 132 6.46 -8.93 7.80
C MET A 132 5.13 -9.42 8.37
N ALA A 133 4.07 -8.66 8.12
CA ALA A 133 2.76 -8.98 8.65
C ALA A 133 1.68 -8.58 7.65
N GLU A 134 0.65 -9.38 7.59
CA GLU A 134 -0.50 -9.05 6.76
C GLU A 134 -1.22 -7.84 7.35
N THR A 135 -1.65 -6.94 6.47
CA THR A 135 -2.42 -5.76 6.86
C THR A 135 -3.89 -5.99 6.57
N ALA A 136 -4.72 -5.11 7.09
CA ALA A 136 -6.14 -5.12 6.77
C ALA A 136 -6.47 -4.33 5.50
N ILE A 137 -5.48 -3.76 4.84
CA ILE A 137 -5.70 -2.94 3.64
C ILE A 137 -6.43 -3.75 2.57
N MET A 138 -7.58 -3.24 2.15
CA MET A 138 -8.43 -3.92 1.19
C MET A 138 -7.96 -3.71 -0.24
N ASP A 139 -7.51 -2.50 -0.55
CA ASP A 139 -7.01 -2.20 -1.89
C ASP A 139 -6.15 -0.94 -1.86
N VAL A 140 -5.42 -0.74 -2.94
CA VAL A 140 -4.51 0.39 -3.09
C VAL A 140 -4.79 1.08 -4.41
N TYR A 141 -4.96 2.40 -4.37
CA TYR A 141 -5.27 3.21 -5.55
C TYR A 141 -4.12 4.17 -5.82
N PRO A 142 -3.20 3.81 -6.72
CA PRO A 142 -2.12 4.72 -7.07
C PRO A 142 -2.65 5.89 -7.90
N TYR A 143 -1.89 6.95 -7.91
CA TYR A 143 -2.24 8.14 -8.68
C TYR A 143 -2.31 7.77 -10.15
N SER A 144 -3.44 7.92 -10.68
CA SER A 144 -3.78 7.70 -12.03
C SER A 144 -2.76 7.05 -12.90
N ALA A 145 -3.00 6.43 -13.17
CA ALA A 145 -2.20 5.99 -14.01
C ALA A 145 -2.16 6.58 -15.35
N GLU A 146 -2.49 7.51 -14.68
CA GLU A 146 -2.31 7.75 -15.30
C GLU A 146 -1.77 7.53 -16.06
N PRO A 147 -1.72 7.67 -16.07
CA PRO A 147 -1.26 7.52 -16.76
C PRO A 147 -0.83 7.05 -17.45
N ASP A 148 -0.98 7.10 -17.17
CA ASP A 148 -0.77 6.55 -17.69
C ASP A 148 -0.46 6.53 -18.45
N VAL A 149 -0.53 6.92 -18.30
CA VAL A 149 -0.40 6.93 -18.89
C VAL A 149 0.10 6.99 -19.81
N LYS A 150 0.25 7.14 -19.79
CA LYS A 150 0.54 7.25 -20.54
C LYS A 150 0.93 7.29 -21.32
N PRO A 151 0.97 7.32 -21.35
CA PRO A 151 1.29 7.39 -22.17
C PRO A 151 1.51 7.56 -22.95
N GLU A 152 1.42 7.56 -22.66
CA GLU A 152 1.35 7.67 -23.22
C GLU A 152 1.56 7.97 -24.04
N PHE A 153 1.73 8.26 -23.98
CA PHE A 153 1.76 8.69 -24.48
C PHE A 153 2.28 8.97 -25.43
N PRO A 154 2.47 9.02 -25.69
CA PRO A 154 2.96 9.33 -26.39
C PRO A 154 3.31 9.65 -27.12
N GLU A 155 3.24 9.76 -26.90
CA GLU A 155 3.34 10.00 -27.27
C GLU A 155 3.50 10.17 -27.89
N ALA A 156 3.41 10.51 -28.21
CA ALA A 156 3.57 10.57 -28.51
C ALA A 156 3.62 10.59 -28.69
#